data_fb96a858bd58542667397dbe09c4d298
#
_entry.id   fb96a858bd58542667397dbe09c4d298
#
_cell.length_a   1.000
_cell.length_b   1.000
_cell.length_c   1.000
_cell.angle_alpha   90.00
_cell.angle_beta   90.00
_cell.angle_gamma   90.00
#
_symmetry.space_group_name_H-M   'P 1'
#
loop_
_entity.id
_entity.type
_entity.pdbx_description
1 polymer ?
#
loop_
_entity_poly.entity_id
_entity_poly.type
_entity_poly.pdbx_seq_one_letter_code
_entity_poly.pdbx_strand_id
1 'polypeptide(L)'
;MKQHVTVIGGGVIGLATAYALVREGMSVDLVEARDSLASATSFANGGQLSYRYVAPLADAGVPWQALGWMLRGDSPLRLRLRMDPAQWRWLMGFMFACRSSVNRRNGAQLLALALQSQATLARWREDDGVTDFAWRRNGKLVAFRSARAFAHGRERLLDPQGQRVLDANELRSLEPSLAEAPFVGGVLTPDEEVADCHRFCERLAAHLQASGQCRFLLGKPVTQLHTHQDQVVALQVGGERVDVQRLVLSAGHRSAGLALPGLKLPVYPLKGYSLSAPIRAEHRAPEVSITDYERKIVYARLDRQLRVAAMVDIVGFDDSVDVRRLESMRRLARDTLPDAADYGQAVEWAGMRPATPTGVPIIGATAYRNLWLNVGHGALGFTLACGSAQRLARMMG
;
A
#
# COMPACT_ATOMS: atom_id res chain seq x y z
N MET A 1 -17.33 -29.67 10.56
CA MET A 1 -18.03 -28.45 10.12
C MET A 1 -16.96 -27.49 9.59
N LYS A 2 -17.20 -26.82 8.44
CA LYS A 2 -16.28 -25.81 7.93
C LYS A 2 -16.18 -24.65 8.94
N GLN A 3 -14.96 -24.16 9.20
CA GLN A 3 -14.77 -23.02 10.07
C GLN A 3 -15.29 -21.75 9.37
N HIS A 4 -16.07 -20.95 10.10
CA HIS A 4 -16.63 -19.72 9.58
C HIS A 4 -15.87 -18.50 10.15
N VAL A 5 -15.50 -17.54 9.28
CA VAL A 5 -14.70 -16.37 9.62
C VAL A 5 -15.40 -15.12 9.12
N THR A 6 -15.54 -14.12 9.98
CA THR A 6 -15.95 -12.78 9.56
C THR A 6 -14.71 -11.90 9.33
N VAL A 7 -14.62 -11.28 8.15
CA VAL A 7 -13.54 -10.35 7.79
C VAL A 7 -14.10 -8.94 7.71
N ILE A 8 -13.57 -7.99 8.48
CA ILE A 8 -13.99 -6.58 8.44
C ILE A 8 -13.06 -5.79 7.53
N GLY A 9 -13.61 -5.22 6.45
CA GLY A 9 -12.93 -4.38 5.46
C GLY A 9 -12.80 -5.05 4.10
N GLY A 10 -13.37 -4.41 3.06
CA GLY A 10 -13.39 -4.88 1.67
C GLY A 10 -12.29 -4.25 0.79
N GLY A 11 -11.19 -3.76 1.37
CA GLY A 11 -10.01 -3.33 0.63
C GLY A 11 -9.10 -4.50 0.25
N VAL A 12 -7.96 -4.23 -0.41
CA VAL A 12 -7.03 -5.26 -0.90
C VAL A 12 -6.58 -6.23 0.19
N ILE A 13 -6.40 -5.77 1.42
CA ILE A 13 -5.98 -6.64 2.54
C ILE A 13 -7.12 -7.58 2.95
N GLY A 14 -8.34 -7.07 3.09
CA GLY A 14 -9.49 -7.88 3.47
C GLY A 14 -9.87 -8.89 2.39
N LEU A 15 -9.89 -8.48 1.12
CA LEU A 15 -10.17 -9.37 -0.01
C LEU A 15 -9.10 -10.46 -0.16
N ALA A 16 -7.80 -10.09 -0.08
CA ALA A 16 -6.73 -11.08 -0.11
C ALA A 16 -6.81 -12.04 1.09
N THR A 17 -7.19 -11.53 2.28
CA THR A 17 -7.40 -12.36 3.47
C THR A 17 -8.55 -13.33 3.28
N ALA A 18 -9.71 -12.85 2.82
CA ALA A 18 -10.86 -13.69 2.53
C ALA A 18 -10.52 -14.78 1.51
N TYR A 19 -9.79 -14.40 0.46
CA TYR A 19 -9.35 -15.32 -0.58
C TYR A 19 -8.42 -16.41 -0.03
N ALA A 20 -7.42 -16.03 0.76
CA ALA A 20 -6.53 -17.01 1.40
C ALA A 20 -7.27 -17.96 2.36
N LEU A 21 -8.25 -17.45 3.15
CA LEU A 21 -9.06 -18.26 4.05
C LEU A 21 -9.95 -19.25 3.29
N VAL A 22 -10.57 -18.82 2.18
CA VAL A 22 -11.37 -19.71 1.33
C VAL A 22 -10.51 -20.79 0.69
N ARG A 23 -9.30 -20.48 0.26
CA ARG A 23 -8.32 -21.47 -0.24
C ARG A 23 -7.92 -22.51 0.83
N GLU A 24 -7.91 -22.13 2.11
CA GLU A 24 -7.70 -23.07 3.24
C GLU A 24 -9.01 -23.78 3.65
N GLY A 25 -10.09 -23.68 2.86
CA GLY A 25 -11.34 -24.41 3.05
C GLY A 25 -12.33 -23.78 4.03
N MET A 26 -12.09 -22.55 4.48
CA MET A 26 -12.99 -21.83 5.40
C MET A 26 -14.12 -21.14 4.61
N SER A 27 -15.25 -20.88 5.28
CA SER A 27 -16.29 -19.97 4.76
C SER A 27 -16.11 -18.57 5.35
N VAL A 28 -16.44 -17.53 4.56
CA VAL A 28 -16.16 -16.15 4.93
C VAL A 28 -17.37 -15.24 4.77
N ASP A 29 -17.66 -14.41 5.77
CA ASP A 29 -18.48 -13.22 5.63
C ASP A 29 -17.55 -11.99 5.59
N LEU A 30 -17.51 -11.29 4.45
CA LEU A 30 -16.73 -10.06 4.32
C LEU A 30 -17.65 -8.85 4.46
N VAL A 31 -17.39 -8.04 5.51
CA VAL A 31 -18.18 -6.85 5.85
C VAL A 31 -17.46 -5.59 5.39
N GLU A 32 -18.10 -4.80 4.53
CA GLU A 32 -17.57 -3.53 4.05
C GLU A 32 -18.54 -2.39 4.36
N ALA A 33 -17.99 -1.29 4.86
CA ALA A 33 -18.77 -0.10 5.23
C ALA A 33 -19.31 0.68 4.04
N ARG A 34 -18.67 0.58 2.89
CA ARG A 34 -19.05 1.24 1.63
C ARG A 34 -19.92 0.31 0.77
N ASP A 35 -20.64 0.89 -0.18
CA ASP A 35 -21.52 0.15 -1.10
C ASP A 35 -20.74 -0.65 -2.16
N SER A 36 -19.42 -0.46 -2.24
CA SER A 36 -18.54 -1.16 -3.18
C SER A 36 -17.22 -1.56 -2.57
N LEU A 37 -16.67 -2.70 -3.03
CA LEU A 37 -15.36 -3.21 -2.63
C LEU A 37 -14.24 -2.31 -3.19
N ALA A 38 -13.09 -2.29 -2.51
CA ALA A 38 -11.86 -1.61 -2.92
C ALA A 38 -12.00 -0.11 -3.25
N SER A 39 -13.08 0.54 -2.87
CA SER A 39 -13.40 1.94 -3.20
C SER A 39 -12.68 2.99 -2.33
N ALA A 40 -11.87 2.54 -1.35
CA ALA A 40 -11.05 3.41 -0.51
C ALA A 40 -9.58 3.43 -1.01
N THR A 41 -8.61 3.21 -0.12
CA THR A 41 -7.16 3.28 -0.41
C THR A 41 -6.70 2.30 -1.51
N SER A 42 -7.46 1.26 -1.80
CA SER A 42 -7.18 0.29 -2.85
C SER A 42 -7.63 0.72 -4.25
N PHE A 43 -8.38 1.81 -4.38
CA PHE A 43 -8.97 2.26 -5.64
C PHE A 43 -7.92 2.77 -6.64
N ALA A 44 -7.04 3.68 -6.21
CA ALA A 44 -6.08 4.31 -7.10
C ALA A 44 -4.71 4.52 -6.44
N ASN A 45 -4.15 3.45 -5.86
CA ASN A 45 -2.80 3.47 -5.31
C ASN A 45 -1.73 3.55 -6.42
N GLY A 46 -0.45 3.57 -6.06
CA GLY A 46 0.67 3.77 -6.99
C GLY A 46 0.87 2.65 -8.02
N GLY A 47 0.20 1.51 -7.90
CA GLY A 47 0.27 0.41 -8.86
C GLY A 47 1.63 -0.33 -8.91
N GLN A 48 2.59 0.02 -8.07
CA GLN A 48 3.89 -0.65 -7.99
C GLN A 48 3.86 -1.79 -6.97
N LEU A 49 4.26 -2.97 -7.41
CA LEU A 49 4.54 -4.14 -6.59
C LEU A 49 6.05 -4.24 -6.40
N SER A 50 6.56 -3.49 -5.41
CA SER A 50 7.99 -3.29 -5.21
C SER A 50 8.47 -4.14 -4.03
N TYR A 51 8.93 -5.35 -4.32
CA TYR A 51 9.24 -6.33 -3.27
C TYR A 51 10.62 -6.11 -2.62
N ARG A 52 11.56 -5.51 -3.37
CA ARG A 52 12.91 -5.17 -2.87
C ARG A 52 13.09 -3.69 -2.54
N TYR A 53 12.06 -2.88 -2.78
CA TYR A 53 12.04 -1.46 -2.42
C TYR A 53 11.05 -1.21 -1.29
N VAL A 54 11.20 -1.94 -0.19
CA VAL A 54 10.27 -1.98 0.97
C VAL A 54 10.87 -1.37 2.24
N ALA A 55 11.89 -0.52 2.10
CA ALA A 55 12.48 0.14 3.27
C ALA A 55 11.42 0.90 4.08
N PRO A 56 11.44 0.80 5.42
CA PRO A 56 10.53 1.55 6.27
C PRO A 56 10.66 3.06 6.02
N LEU A 57 9.54 3.79 6.07
CA LEU A 57 9.54 5.26 6.02
C LEU A 57 10.35 5.88 7.17
N ALA A 58 10.39 5.21 8.32
CA ALA A 58 11.11 5.62 9.52
C ALA A 58 12.61 5.31 9.36
N ASP A 59 13.37 6.23 8.73
CA ASP A 59 14.84 6.17 8.61
C ASP A 59 15.49 7.28 9.45
N ALA A 60 16.74 7.05 9.89
CA ALA A 60 17.48 7.93 10.77
C ALA A 60 17.62 9.38 10.25
N GLY A 61 17.65 9.57 8.92
CA GLY A 61 17.69 10.89 8.28
C GLY A 61 16.34 11.61 8.18
N VAL A 62 15.21 10.90 8.30
CA VAL A 62 13.88 11.43 8.01
C VAL A 62 13.46 12.56 8.96
N PRO A 63 13.70 12.53 10.28
CA PRO A 63 13.32 13.63 11.15
C PRO A 63 13.97 14.96 10.78
N TRP A 64 15.25 14.94 10.41
CA TRP A 64 15.98 16.13 9.98
C TRP A 64 15.56 16.62 8.59
N GLN A 65 15.32 15.70 7.65
CA GLN A 65 14.83 16.03 6.33
C GLN A 65 13.40 16.60 6.40
N ALA A 66 12.56 16.10 7.30
CA ALA A 66 11.19 16.59 7.50
C ALA A 66 11.15 18.07 7.87
N LEU A 67 12.07 18.55 8.73
CA LEU A 67 12.19 19.96 9.05
C LEU A 67 12.46 20.84 7.81
N GLY A 68 13.36 20.39 6.93
CA GLY A 68 13.64 21.08 5.66
C GLY A 68 12.47 21.02 4.67
N TRP A 69 11.71 19.94 4.67
CA TRP A 69 10.55 19.80 3.81
C TRP A 69 9.37 20.66 4.27
N MET A 70 9.15 20.81 5.57
CA MET A 70 8.05 21.64 6.12
C MET A 70 8.13 23.12 5.71
N LEU A 71 9.32 23.59 5.31
CA LEU A 71 9.55 24.96 4.88
C LEU A 71 9.31 25.19 3.37
N ARG A 72 9.00 24.14 2.60
CA ARG A 72 8.81 24.23 1.14
C ARG A 72 7.36 23.93 0.77
N GLY A 73 6.74 24.76 -0.08
CA GLY A 73 5.36 24.59 -0.54
C GLY A 73 5.12 23.30 -1.35
N ASP A 74 6.15 22.84 -2.09
CA ASP A 74 6.13 21.63 -2.94
C ASP A 74 6.66 20.38 -2.23
N SER A 75 6.71 20.40 -0.91
CA SER A 75 7.29 19.32 -0.11
C SER A 75 6.57 17.98 -0.33
N PRO A 76 7.30 16.86 -0.45
CA PRO A 76 6.69 15.53 -0.49
C PRO A 76 6.00 15.13 0.83
N LEU A 77 6.33 15.80 1.93
CA LEU A 77 5.76 15.58 3.26
C LEU A 77 5.11 16.85 3.79
N ARG A 78 3.88 16.72 4.29
CA ARG A 78 3.19 17.77 5.07
C ARG A 78 2.74 17.20 6.41
N LEU A 79 3.07 17.92 7.48
CA LEU A 79 2.63 17.60 8.84
C LEU A 79 1.76 18.74 9.37
N ARG A 80 0.53 18.43 9.73
CA ARG A 80 -0.36 19.32 10.47
C ARG A 80 -0.56 18.74 11.86
N LEU A 81 0.07 19.36 12.86
CA LEU A 81 -0.10 18.97 14.25
C LEU A 81 -1.55 19.23 14.69
N ARG A 82 -2.14 18.28 15.39
CA ARG A 82 -3.50 18.31 15.91
C ARG A 82 -3.47 18.00 17.41
N MET A 83 -4.50 18.43 18.10
CA MET A 83 -4.79 18.03 19.51
C MET A 83 -5.38 16.61 19.53
N ASP A 84 -4.66 15.67 18.90
CA ASP A 84 -5.05 14.27 18.75
C ASP A 84 -4.01 13.37 19.44
N PRO A 85 -4.35 12.75 20.57
CA PRO A 85 -3.43 11.86 21.29
C PRO A 85 -2.95 10.66 20.45
N ALA A 86 -3.74 10.21 19.43
CA ALA A 86 -3.34 9.14 18.55
C ALA A 86 -2.21 9.59 17.61
N GLN A 87 -2.28 10.84 17.09
CA GLN A 87 -1.22 11.43 16.29
C GLN A 87 0.10 11.52 17.06
N TRP A 88 0.05 12.02 18.29
CA TRP A 88 1.25 12.18 19.12
C TRP A 88 1.88 10.83 19.48
N ARG A 89 1.08 9.84 19.85
CA ARG A 89 1.56 8.48 20.12
C ARG A 89 2.20 7.87 18.88
N TRP A 90 1.58 8.07 17.72
CA TRP A 90 2.12 7.58 16.44
C TRP A 90 3.46 8.27 16.09
N LEU A 91 3.54 9.60 16.22
CA LEU A 91 4.76 10.37 15.98
C LEU A 91 5.90 9.95 16.91
N MET A 92 5.63 9.78 18.21
CA MET A 92 6.63 9.28 19.15
C MET A 92 7.14 7.88 18.77
N GLY A 93 6.22 6.98 18.42
CA GLY A 93 6.58 5.65 17.93
C GLY A 93 7.41 5.69 16.64
N PHE A 94 7.07 6.61 15.73
CA PHE A 94 7.81 6.84 14.50
C PHE A 94 9.24 7.34 14.77
N MET A 95 9.41 8.31 15.66
CA MET A 95 10.72 8.81 16.08
C MET A 95 11.59 7.69 16.69
N PHE A 96 10.98 6.82 17.51
CA PHE A 96 11.67 5.65 18.04
C PHE A 96 12.08 4.67 16.92
N ALA A 97 11.21 4.44 15.95
CA ALA A 97 11.46 3.54 14.82
C ALA A 97 12.55 4.07 13.86
N CYS A 98 12.86 5.37 13.86
CA CYS A 98 13.94 5.97 13.07
C CYS A 98 15.35 5.58 13.52
N ARG A 99 15.51 4.88 14.67
CA ARG A 99 16.82 4.38 15.10
C ARG A 99 17.32 3.32 14.11
N SER A 100 18.59 3.43 13.71
CA SER A 100 19.17 2.58 12.65
C SER A 100 19.03 1.07 12.91
N SER A 101 19.15 0.62 14.16
CA SER A 101 18.98 -0.81 14.52
C SER A 101 17.54 -1.26 14.37
N VAL A 102 16.56 -0.43 14.75
CA VAL A 102 15.13 -0.69 14.60
C VAL A 102 14.73 -0.69 13.13
N ASN A 103 15.19 0.32 12.37
CA ASN A 103 14.94 0.43 10.94
C ASN A 103 15.46 -0.81 10.18
N ARG A 104 16.71 -1.26 10.42
CA ARG A 104 17.27 -2.45 9.78
C ARG A 104 16.45 -3.71 10.09
N ARG A 105 16.06 -3.93 11.35
CA ARG A 105 15.22 -5.07 11.74
C ARG A 105 13.86 -5.03 11.04
N ASN A 106 13.20 -3.87 11.02
CA ASN A 106 11.92 -3.70 10.37
C ASN A 106 12.02 -3.88 8.84
N GLY A 107 13.10 -3.38 8.23
CA GLY A 107 13.38 -3.58 6.81
C GLY A 107 13.53 -5.05 6.44
N ALA A 108 14.24 -5.83 7.24
CA ALA A 108 14.39 -7.27 7.03
C ALA A 108 13.04 -8.01 7.13
N GLN A 109 12.18 -7.65 8.09
CA GLN A 109 10.84 -8.23 8.22
C GLN A 109 9.95 -7.89 7.02
N LEU A 110 10.00 -6.63 6.55
CA LEU A 110 9.25 -6.20 5.37
C LEU A 110 9.73 -6.91 4.11
N LEU A 111 11.04 -7.03 3.91
CA LEU A 111 11.61 -7.74 2.77
C LEU A 111 11.16 -9.21 2.74
N ALA A 112 11.26 -9.91 3.87
CA ALA A 112 10.81 -11.30 3.96
C ALA A 112 9.32 -11.46 3.64
N LEU A 113 8.47 -10.55 4.15
CA LEU A 113 7.04 -10.57 3.86
C LEU A 113 6.74 -10.20 2.40
N ALA A 114 7.48 -9.27 1.81
CA ALA A 114 7.33 -8.86 0.43
C ALA A 114 7.68 -9.99 -0.55
N LEU A 115 8.80 -10.67 -0.33
CA LEU A 115 9.19 -11.84 -1.14
C LEU A 115 8.20 -13.00 -0.99
N GLN A 116 7.68 -13.23 0.22
CA GLN A 116 6.57 -14.17 0.43
C GLN A 116 5.32 -13.75 -0.35
N SER A 117 5.02 -12.44 -0.40
CA SER A 117 3.87 -11.90 -1.13
C SER A 117 4.04 -12.07 -2.64
N GLN A 118 5.24 -11.84 -3.19
CA GLN A 118 5.56 -12.08 -4.60
C GLN A 118 5.30 -13.54 -4.98
N ALA A 119 5.85 -14.48 -4.22
CA ALA A 119 5.67 -15.90 -4.45
C ALA A 119 4.20 -16.35 -4.29
N THR A 120 3.44 -15.71 -3.39
CA THR A 120 2.02 -16.02 -3.20
C THR A 120 1.18 -15.48 -4.36
N LEU A 121 1.44 -14.25 -4.82
CA LEU A 121 0.76 -13.68 -5.98
C LEU A 121 1.03 -14.51 -7.24
N ALA A 122 2.28 -14.95 -7.47
CA ALA A 122 2.62 -15.82 -8.59
C ALA A 122 1.77 -17.09 -8.59
N ARG A 123 1.69 -17.79 -7.45
CA ARG A 123 0.84 -18.99 -7.30
C ARG A 123 -0.64 -18.71 -7.54
N TRP A 124 -1.20 -17.62 -7.01
CA TRP A 124 -2.61 -17.28 -7.25
C TRP A 124 -2.89 -17.00 -8.73
N ARG A 125 -1.91 -16.44 -9.45
CA ARG A 125 -2.02 -16.23 -10.90
C ARG A 125 -1.91 -17.54 -11.69
N GLU A 126 -0.97 -18.38 -11.33
CA GLU A 126 -0.64 -19.63 -12.05
C GLU A 126 -1.64 -20.74 -11.73
N ASP A 127 -1.92 -20.98 -10.45
CA ASP A 127 -2.77 -22.09 -10.00
C ASP A 127 -4.26 -21.77 -10.10
N ASP A 128 -4.65 -20.53 -9.78
CA ASP A 128 -6.06 -20.16 -9.62
C ASP A 128 -6.57 -19.28 -10.77
N GLY A 129 -5.71 -18.86 -11.70
CA GLY A 129 -6.08 -18.00 -12.83
C GLY A 129 -6.49 -16.58 -12.43
N VAL A 130 -5.94 -16.03 -11.33
CA VAL A 130 -6.16 -14.63 -10.96
C VAL A 130 -5.38 -13.74 -11.92
N THR A 131 -6.04 -13.31 -12.99
CA THR A 131 -5.45 -12.54 -14.12
C THR A 131 -6.29 -11.27 -14.41
N ASP A 132 -5.99 -10.55 -15.49
CA ASP A 132 -6.73 -9.36 -15.98
C ASP A 132 -6.76 -8.15 -15.04
N PHE A 133 -5.65 -7.90 -14.36
CA PHE A 133 -5.49 -6.74 -13.47
C PHE A 133 -4.29 -5.84 -13.86
N ALA A 134 -4.00 -5.74 -15.16
CA ALA A 134 -2.90 -4.96 -15.73
C ALA A 134 -1.53 -5.32 -15.15
N TRP A 135 -1.34 -6.58 -14.75
CA TRP A 135 -0.08 -7.05 -14.18
C TRP A 135 1.00 -7.17 -15.26
N ARG A 136 2.18 -6.65 -14.95
CA ARG A 136 3.40 -6.82 -15.75
C ARG A 136 4.61 -6.95 -14.84
N ARG A 137 5.55 -7.84 -15.22
CA ARG A 137 6.91 -7.87 -14.67
C ARG A 137 7.78 -7.01 -15.58
N ASN A 138 7.85 -5.73 -15.31
CA ASN A 138 8.50 -4.74 -16.15
C ASN A 138 9.68 -4.03 -15.47
N GLY A 139 10.04 -4.48 -14.28
CA GLY A 139 11.13 -3.89 -13.51
C GLY A 139 10.76 -2.57 -12.84
N LYS A 140 11.65 -2.14 -11.95
CA LYS A 140 11.58 -0.86 -11.26
C LYS A 140 12.91 -0.13 -11.35
N LEU A 141 12.85 1.10 -11.82
CA LEU A 141 13.96 2.03 -11.90
C LEU A 141 13.82 3.09 -10.80
N VAL A 142 14.73 3.12 -9.84
CA VAL A 142 14.87 4.25 -8.91
C VAL A 142 15.87 5.22 -9.52
N ALA A 143 15.41 6.38 -9.99
CA ALA A 143 16.22 7.38 -10.68
C ALA A 143 16.59 8.53 -9.74
N PHE A 144 17.82 9.03 -9.84
CA PHE A 144 18.41 10.03 -8.96
C PHE A 144 18.79 11.28 -9.74
N ARG A 145 18.46 12.47 -9.18
CA ARG A 145 18.75 13.78 -9.79
C ARG A 145 20.08 14.36 -9.35
N SER A 146 20.63 13.91 -8.21
CA SER A 146 21.90 14.42 -7.67
C SER A 146 22.92 13.31 -7.50
N ALA A 147 24.21 13.62 -7.79
CA ALA A 147 25.31 12.69 -7.61
C ALA A 147 25.43 12.17 -6.17
N ARG A 148 25.12 13.01 -5.18
CA ARG A 148 25.13 12.64 -3.75
C ARG A 148 24.09 11.56 -3.44
N ALA A 149 22.83 11.75 -3.90
CA ALA A 149 21.77 10.77 -3.68
C ALA A 149 22.05 9.48 -4.44
N PHE A 150 22.59 9.56 -5.65
CA PHE A 150 22.97 8.40 -6.44
C PHE A 150 24.10 7.60 -5.78
N ALA A 151 25.15 8.23 -5.31
CA ALA A 151 26.21 7.57 -4.55
C ALA A 151 25.65 6.82 -3.33
N HIS A 152 24.80 7.49 -2.55
CA HIS A 152 24.14 6.87 -1.40
C HIS A 152 23.21 5.70 -1.78
N GLY A 153 22.49 5.79 -2.91
CA GLY A 153 21.63 4.72 -3.42
C GLY A 153 22.43 3.48 -3.82
N ARG A 154 23.61 3.66 -4.43
CA ARG A 154 24.52 2.58 -4.82
C ARG A 154 25.10 1.81 -3.63
N GLU A 155 25.35 2.49 -2.51
CA GLU A 155 25.89 1.88 -1.27
C GLU A 155 24.84 1.07 -0.50
N ARG A 156 23.56 1.28 -0.80
CA ARG A 156 22.43 0.69 -0.04
C ARG A 156 21.57 -0.26 -0.87
N LEU A 157 22.18 -0.99 -1.79
CA LEU A 157 21.47 -2.05 -2.53
C LEU A 157 21.00 -3.13 -1.55
N LEU A 158 19.71 -3.45 -1.60
CA LEU A 158 19.12 -4.50 -0.77
C LEU A 158 19.39 -5.90 -1.35
N ASP A 159 19.60 -5.98 -2.66
CA ASP A 159 19.91 -7.20 -3.38
C ASP A 159 20.97 -6.90 -4.45
N PRO A 160 22.28 -6.87 -4.07
CA PRO A 160 23.34 -6.52 -5.00
C PRO A 160 23.47 -7.43 -6.22
N GLN A 161 22.94 -8.67 -6.16
CA GLN A 161 22.96 -9.61 -7.30
C GLN A 161 21.76 -9.40 -8.23
N GLY A 162 20.61 -9.01 -7.68
CA GLY A 162 19.38 -8.78 -8.42
C GLY A 162 19.16 -7.32 -8.86
N GLN A 163 20.01 -6.38 -8.42
CA GLN A 163 19.89 -4.96 -8.75
C GLN A 163 21.07 -4.51 -9.62
N ARG A 164 20.78 -3.67 -10.62
CA ARG A 164 21.78 -3.10 -11.54
C ARG A 164 21.89 -1.61 -11.31
N VAL A 165 23.11 -1.13 -11.11
CA VAL A 165 23.40 0.32 -11.10
C VAL A 165 23.58 0.76 -12.54
N LEU A 166 22.88 1.83 -12.94
CA LEU A 166 22.90 2.40 -14.27
C LEU A 166 23.44 3.82 -14.20
N ASP A 167 24.38 4.18 -15.08
CA ASP A 167 24.73 5.57 -15.30
C ASP A 167 23.63 6.32 -16.07
N ALA A 168 23.85 7.62 -16.35
CA ALA A 168 22.85 8.44 -17.02
C ALA A 168 22.58 8.00 -18.48
N ASN A 169 23.59 7.46 -19.18
CA ASN A 169 23.43 7.00 -20.57
C ASN A 169 22.72 5.65 -20.61
N GLU A 170 23.13 4.72 -19.76
CA GLU A 170 22.48 3.42 -19.61
C GLU A 170 21.01 3.56 -19.20
N LEU A 171 20.71 4.52 -18.28
CA LEU A 171 19.36 4.83 -17.85
C LEU A 171 18.49 5.32 -19.02
N ARG A 172 18.99 6.27 -19.82
CA ARG A 172 18.27 6.78 -21.01
C ARG A 172 18.11 5.74 -22.10
N SER A 173 19.09 4.87 -22.26
CA SER A 173 19.00 3.75 -23.21
C SER A 173 17.97 2.72 -22.79
N LEU A 174 17.85 2.44 -21.48
CA LEU A 174 16.84 1.54 -20.93
C LEU A 174 15.43 2.14 -21.02
N GLU A 175 15.30 3.42 -20.70
CA GLU A 175 14.01 4.12 -20.64
C GLU A 175 14.09 5.46 -21.41
N PRO A 176 13.85 5.42 -22.74
CA PRO A 176 13.94 6.61 -23.59
C PRO A 176 12.95 7.72 -23.23
N SER A 177 11.85 7.42 -22.55
CA SER A 177 10.92 8.44 -22.06
C SER A 177 11.54 9.42 -21.05
N LEU A 178 12.69 9.05 -20.48
CA LEU A 178 13.47 9.88 -19.54
C LEU A 178 14.63 10.66 -20.20
N ALA A 179 14.70 10.71 -21.53
CA ALA A 179 15.82 11.32 -22.25
C ALA A 179 16.10 12.77 -21.83
N GLU A 180 15.05 13.57 -21.60
CA GLU A 180 15.15 14.98 -21.22
C GLU A 180 15.17 15.19 -19.69
N ALA A 181 14.89 14.17 -18.91
CA ALA A 181 14.89 14.28 -17.47
C ALA A 181 16.32 14.37 -16.91
N PRO A 182 16.62 15.29 -15.96
CA PRO A 182 17.97 15.52 -15.46
C PRO A 182 18.39 14.47 -14.42
N PHE A 183 18.28 13.19 -14.78
CA PHE A 183 18.76 12.10 -13.94
C PHE A 183 20.25 11.82 -14.22
N VAL A 184 21.00 11.62 -13.14
CA VAL A 184 22.45 11.35 -13.18
C VAL A 184 22.75 9.86 -13.12
N GLY A 185 21.75 9.03 -12.88
CA GLY A 185 21.85 7.59 -12.84
C GLY A 185 20.68 6.97 -12.11
N GLY A 186 20.66 5.65 -11.99
CA GLY A 186 19.59 4.90 -11.37
C GLY A 186 19.99 3.53 -10.85
N VAL A 187 19.07 2.91 -10.13
CA VAL A 187 19.15 1.52 -9.71
C VAL A 187 17.94 0.79 -10.28
N LEU A 188 18.19 -0.19 -11.13
CA LEU A 188 17.18 -1.05 -11.74
C LEU A 188 17.05 -2.34 -10.95
N THR A 189 15.83 -2.72 -10.62
CA THR A 189 15.45 -4.04 -10.11
C THR A 189 14.55 -4.73 -11.15
N PRO A 190 15.07 -5.67 -11.95
CA PRO A 190 14.35 -6.23 -13.12
C PRO A 190 13.09 -7.01 -12.77
N ASP A 191 13.08 -7.70 -11.62
CA ASP A 191 11.99 -8.61 -11.20
C ASP A 191 10.85 -7.93 -10.44
N GLU A 192 10.85 -6.60 -10.38
CA GLU A 192 9.74 -5.85 -9.81
C GLU A 192 8.57 -5.76 -10.79
N GLU A 193 7.39 -5.55 -10.25
CA GLU A 193 6.14 -5.68 -10.98
C GLU A 193 5.29 -4.41 -10.86
N VAL A 194 4.34 -4.27 -11.76
CA VAL A 194 3.24 -3.29 -11.67
C VAL A 194 1.92 -4.02 -11.83
N ALA A 195 0.86 -3.48 -11.22
CA ALA A 195 -0.50 -3.96 -11.41
C ALA A 195 -1.53 -2.92 -10.95
N ASP A 196 -2.75 -3.03 -11.46
CA ASP A 196 -3.89 -2.25 -10.96
C ASP A 196 -4.51 -2.93 -9.74
N CYS A 197 -4.37 -2.30 -8.59
CA CYS A 197 -4.85 -2.82 -7.31
C CYS A 197 -6.38 -2.94 -7.26
N HIS A 198 -7.12 -2.00 -7.87
CA HIS A 198 -8.57 -2.03 -7.90
C HIS A 198 -9.06 -3.23 -8.71
N ARG A 199 -8.54 -3.39 -9.94
CA ARG A 199 -8.84 -4.55 -10.80
C ARG A 199 -8.42 -5.87 -10.15
N PHE A 200 -7.28 -5.92 -9.45
CA PHE A 200 -6.90 -7.09 -8.66
C PHE A 200 -7.95 -7.44 -7.60
N CYS A 201 -8.45 -6.44 -6.87
CA CYS A 201 -9.53 -6.64 -5.91
C CYS A 201 -10.83 -7.15 -6.56
N GLU A 202 -11.19 -6.63 -7.75
CA GLU A 202 -12.34 -7.12 -8.52
C GLU A 202 -12.18 -8.59 -8.93
N ARG A 203 -10.97 -8.98 -9.37
CA ARG A 203 -10.69 -10.39 -9.71
C ARG A 203 -10.81 -11.29 -8.48
N LEU A 204 -10.23 -10.90 -7.33
CA LEU A 204 -10.38 -11.66 -6.09
C LEU A 204 -11.85 -11.78 -5.67
N ALA A 205 -12.62 -10.69 -5.76
CA ALA A 205 -14.04 -10.69 -5.44
C ALA A 205 -14.83 -11.64 -6.36
N ALA A 206 -14.54 -11.66 -7.66
CA ALA A 206 -15.16 -12.57 -8.61
C ALA A 206 -14.85 -14.05 -8.29
N HIS A 207 -13.60 -14.38 -7.96
CA HIS A 207 -13.22 -15.73 -7.53
C HIS A 207 -13.91 -16.13 -6.22
N LEU A 208 -13.98 -15.24 -5.25
CA LEU A 208 -14.68 -15.47 -3.98
C LEU A 208 -16.17 -15.72 -4.19
N GLN A 209 -16.81 -14.95 -5.06
CA GLN A 209 -18.21 -15.12 -5.40
C GLN A 209 -18.46 -16.44 -6.12
N ALA A 210 -17.63 -16.79 -7.09
CA ALA A 210 -17.72 -18.05 -7.82
C ALA A 210 -17.51 -19.28 -6.92
N SER A 211 -16.72 -19.18 -5.86
CA SER A 211 -16.49 -20.26 -4.90
C SER A 211 -17.73 -20.66 -4.09
N GLY A 212 -18.71 -19.75 -3.98
CA GLY A 212 -19.89 -19.92 -3.11
C GLY A 212 -19.56 -19.96 -1.60
N GLN A 213 -18.30 -19.71 -1.21
CA GLN A 213 -17.85 -19.77 0.18
C GLN A 213 -17.64 -18.39 0.82
N CYS A 214 -17.89 -17.32 0.09
CA CYS A 214 -17.77 -15.95 0.60
C CYS A 214 -19.07 -15.17 0.35
N ARG A 215 -19.61 -14.58 1.41
CA ARG A 215 -20.73 -13.64 1.35
C ARG A 215 -20.23 -12.22 1.57
N PHE A 216 -20.62 -11.29 0.70
CA PHE A 216 -20.31 -9.87 0.84
C PHE A 216 -21.46 -9.13 1.51
N LEU A 217 -21.17 -8.41 2.58
CA LEU A 217 -22.08 -7.53 3.31
C LEU A 217 -21.63 -6.08 3.08
N LEU A 218 -22.12 -5.45 2.01
CA LEU A 218 -21.75 -4.10 1.58
C LEU A 218 -22.68 -3.04 2.16
N GLY A 219 -22.19 -1.78 2.25
CA GLY A 219 -22.95 -0.68 2.85
C GLY A 219 -23.21 -0.88 4.35
N LYS A 220 -22.46 -1.73 5.02
CA LYS A 220 -22.66 -2.18 6.38
C LYS A 220 -21.50 -1.77 7.30
N PRO A 221 -21.46 -0.54 7.82
CA PRO A 221 -20.39 -0.11 8.72
C PRO A 221 -20.44 -0.90 10.02
N VAL A 222 -19.28 -1.46 10.42
CA VAL A 222 -19.08 -1.99 11.76
C VAL A 222 -18.75 -0.83 12.69
N THR A 223 -19.58 -0.59 13.70
CA THR A 223 -19.44 0.54 14.63
C THR A 223 -18.93 0.10 15.98
N GLN A 224 -19.16 -1.16 16.38
CA GLN A 224 -18.76 -1.67 17.67
C GLN A 224 -18.49 -3.17 17.63
N LEU A 225 -17.52 -3.62 18.42
CA LEU A 225 -17.24 -5.01 18.73
C LEU A 225 -17.73 -5.29 20.17
N HIS A 226 -18.62 -6.27 20.31
CA HIS A 226 -19.12 -6.72 21.62
C HIS A 226 -18.28 -7.88 22.12
N THR A 227 -17.79 -7.76 23.35
CA THR A 227 -16.93 -8.78 23.96
C THR A 227 -17.61 -9.42 25.16
N HIS A 228 -17.32 -10.68 25.37
CA HIS A 228 -17.60 -11.40 26.62
C HIS A 228 -16.32 -12.12 27.04
N GLN A 229 -15.80 -11.79 28.22
CA GLN A 229 -14.48 -12.25 28.67
C GLN A 229 -13.38 -11.89 27.64
N ASP A 230 -12.65 -12.88 27.15
CA ASP A 230 -11.56 -12.78 26.16
C ASP A 230 -11.98 -13.13 24.72
N GLN A 231 -13.27 -12.98 24.40
CA GLN A 231 -13.81 -13.26 23.07
C GLN A 231 -14.65 -12.10 22.54
N VAL A 232 -14.59 -11.88 21.23
CA VAL A 232 -15.57 -11.06 20.51
C VAL A 232 -16.75 -11.94 20.18
N VAL A 233 -17.91 -11.63 20.75
CA VAL A 233 -19.13 -12.46 20.59
C VAL A 233 -20.06 -11.94 19.51
N ALA A 234 -20.03 -10.63 19.23
CA ALA A 234 -20.87 -10.04 18.19
C ALA A 234 -20.28 -8.72 17.65
N LEU A 235 -20.75 -8.31 16.48
CA LEU A 235 -20.50 -7.02 15.85
C LEU A 235 -21.80 -6.20 15.83
N GLN A 236 -21.67 -4.87 15.93
CA GLN A 236 -22.72 -3.94 15.55
C GLN A 236 -22.49 -3.57 14.08
N VAL A 237 -23.34 -4.04 13.17
CA VAL A 237 -23.18 -3.94 11.71
C VAL A 237 -24.42 -3.27 11.12
N GLY A 238 -24.30 -2.06 10.57
CA GLY A 238 -25.44 -1.35 9.97
C GLY A 238 -26.63 -1.16 10.92
N GLY A 239 -26.39 -1.08 12.25
CA GLY A 239 -27.44 -0.98 13.26
C GLY A 239 -27.93 -2.30 13.83
N GLU A 240 -27.55 -3.45 13.24
CA GLU A 240 -27.95 -4.79 13.68
C GLU A 240 -26.80 -5.48 14.44
N ARG A 241 -27.16 -6.34 15.39
CA ARG A 241 -26.20 -7.22 16.08
C ARG A 241 -26.03 -8.51 15.31
N VAL A 242 -24.78 -8.80 14.95
CA VAL A 242 -24.39 -10.03 14.23
C VAL A 242 -23.40 -10.82 15.07
N ASP A 243 -23.76 -12.05 15.43
CA ASP A 243 -22.87 -12.92 16.20
C ASP A 243 -21.70 -13.42 15.33
N VAL A 244 -20.52 -13.57 15.94
CA VAL A 244 -19.31 -14.00 15.26
C VAL A 244 -18.62 -15.15 16.00
N GLN A 245 -18.06 -16.09 15.23
CA GLN A 245 -17.26 -17.18 15.78
C GLN A 245 -15.75 -16.85 15.74
N ARG A 246 -15.25 -16.43 14.57
CA ARG A 246 -13.87 -15.98 14.34
C ARG A 246 -13.92 -14.66 13.60
N LEU A 247 -13.02 -13.77 13.93
CA LEU A 247 -13.00 -12.42 13.40
C LEU A 247 -11.62 -12.03 12.91
N VAL A 248 -11.54 -11.46 11.71
CA VAL A 248 -10.33 -10.80 11.21
C VAL A 248 -10.62 -9.31 11.02
N LEU A 249 -9.82 -8.45 11.63
CA LEU A 249 -9.87 -7.02 11.42
C LEU A 249 -8.88 -6.61 10.33
N SER A 250 -9.40 -6.04 9.22
CA SER A 250 -8.66 -5.55 8.05
C SER A 250 -9.20 -4.20 7.54
N ALA A 251 -9.77 -3.37 8.43
CA ALA A 251 -10.49 -2.14 8.11
C ALA A 251 -9.58 -0.92 7.80
N GLY A 252 -8.34 -1.17 7.34
CA GLY A 252 -7.39 -0.12 6.95
C GLY A 252 -7.13 0.87 8.09
N HIS A 253 -7.15 2.18 7.79
CA HIS A 253 -6.93 3.23 8.79
C HIS A 253 -8.06 3.33 9.83
N ARG A 254 -9.25 2.81 9.54
CA ARG A 254 -10.38 2.78 10.47
C ARG A 254 -10.26 1.68 11.53
N SER A 255 -9.32 0.74 11.39
CA SER A 255 -9.09 -0.34 12.35
C SER A 255 -8.83 0.19 13.77
N ALA A 256 -8.12 1.31 13.92
CA ALA A 256 -7.84 1.91 15.23
C ALA A 256 -9.11 2.34 15.98
N GLY A 257 -10.18 2.71 15.26
CA GLY A 257 -11.48 3.07 15.83
C GLY A 257 -12.29 1.87 16.35
N LEU A 258 -11.90 0.65 15.99
CA LEU A 258 -12.51 -0.61 16.46
C LEU A 258 -11.65 -1.31 17.53
N ALA A 259 -10.72 -0.58 18.14
CA ALA A 259 -9.87 -1.13 19.19
C ALA A 259 -10.68 -1.51 20.43
N LEU A 260 -10.31 -2.65 21.03
CA LEU A 260 -10.91 -3.18 22.25
C LEU A 260 -10.02 -2.89 23.48
N PRO A 261 -10.54 -3.00 24.70
CA PRO A 261 -9.73 -2.91 25.91
C PRO A 261 -8.49 -3.81 25.83
N GLY A 262 -7.33 -3.27 26.14
CA GLY A 262 -6.05 -4.01 26.06
C GLY A 262 -5.48 -4.18 24.64
N LEU A 263 -6.23 -3.89 23.59
CA LEU A 263 -5.77 -3.98 22.18
C LEU A 263 -5.25 -2.62 21.71
N LYS A 264 -3.93 -2.52 21.53
CA LYS A 264 -3.30 -1.32 21.00
C LYS A 264 -3.10 -1.46 19.49
N LEU A 265 -3.75 -0.61 18.70
CA LEU A 265 -3.61 -0.55 17.25
C LEU A 265 -2.97 0.80 16.86
N PRO A 266 -1.63 0.89 16.79
CA PRO A 266 -0.93 2.12 16.45
C PRO A 266 -0.98 2.39 14.94
N VAL A 267 -2.17 2.39 14.37
CA VAL A 267 -2.42 2.66 12.95
C VAL A 267 -2.92 4.09 12.81
N TYR A 268 -2.23 4.88 12.00
CA TYR A 268 -2.59 6.27 11.72
C TYR A 268 -2.71 6.52 10.21
N PRO A 269 -3.65 7.36 9.76
CA PRO A 269 -3.83 7.66 8.35
C PRO A 269 -2.72 8.59 7.84
N LEU A 270 -2.02 8.16 6.78
CA LEU A 270 -1.12 8.99 6.01
C LEU A 270 -1.75 9.23 4.64
N LYS A 271 -2.22 10.47 4.38
CA LYS A 271 -2.86 10.83 3.11
C LYS A 271 -1.83 10.84 1.98
N GLY A 272 -2.15 10.20 0.88
CA GLY A 272 -1.40 10.24 -0.36
C GLY A 272 -2.29 10.62 -1.52
N TYR A 273 -1.67 11.00 -2.64
CA TYR A 273 -2.36 11.46 -3.83
C TYR A 273 -1.94 10.65 -5.05
N SER A 274 -2.85 10.51 -6.02
CA SER A 274 -2.51 9.96 -7.33
C SER A 274 -3.25 10.66 -8.46
N LEU A 275 -2.65 10.57 -9.66
CA LEU A 275 -3.22 10.91 -10.94
C LEU A 275 -3.26 9.67 -11.81
N SER A 276 -4.37 9.44 -12.51
CA SER A 276 -4.49 8.41 -13.53
C SER A 276 -4.70 9.10 -14.86
N ALA A 277 -3.63 9.29 -15.64
CA ALA A 277 -3.64 10.00 -16.91
C ALA A 277 -3.75 9.01 -18.08
N PRO A 278 -4.66 9.23 -19.05
CA PRO A 278 -4.80 8.33 -20.20
C PRO A 278 -3.58 8.40 -21.12
N ILE A 279 -3.16 7.25 -21.61
CA ILE A 279 -2.10 7.10 -22.60
C ILE A 279 -2.76 6.88 -23.97
N ARG A 280 -2.39 7.70 -24.95
CA ARG A 280 -2.82 7.58 -26.37
C ARG A 280 -1.66 7.13 -27.23
N ALA A 281 -1.90 6.90 -28.51
CA ALA A 281 -0.89 6.37 -29.44
C ALA A 281 0.33 7.30 -29.61
N GLU A 282 0.14 8.61 -29.51
CA GLU A 282 1.18 9.62 -29.64
C GLU A 282 2.09 9.76 -28.40
N HIS A 283 1.66 9.22 -27.25
CA HIS A 283 2.40 9.37 -26.00
C HIS A 283 3.56 8.37 -25.86
N ARG A 284 4.64 8.83 -25.25
CA ARG A 284 5.83 8.04 -24.91
C ARG A 284 5.82 7.66 -23.42
N ALA A 285 4.88 6.81 -23.04
CA ALA A 285 4.78 6.34 -21.67
C ALA A 285 5.93 5.41 -21.28
N PRO A 286 6.41 5.43 -20.03
CA PRO A 286 7.51 4.60 -19.61
C PRO A 286 7.15 3.11 -19.68
N GLU A 287 8.12 2.28 -20.08
CA GLU A 287 7.98 0.82 -20.09
C GLU A 287 8.31 0.22 -18.71
N VAL A 288 9.33 0.73 -18.02
CA VAL A 288 9.65 0.33 -16.65
C VAL A 288 8.89 1.17 -15.64
N SER A 289 8.65 0.65 -14.44
CA SER A 289 8.11 1.48 -13.37
C SER A 289 9.21 2.38 -12.79
N ILE A 290 8.91 3.66 -12.57
CA ILE A 290 9.91 4.66 -12.18
C ILE A 290 9.60 5.18 -10.79
N THR A 291 10.66 5.40 -10.00
CA THR A 291 10.61 6.22 -8.78
C THR A 291 11.63 7.35 -8.91
N ASP A 292 11.16 8.59 -8.95
CA ASP A 292 11.98 9.78 -8.77
C ASP A 292 12.33 9.89 -7.28
N TYR A 293 13.58 9.60 -6.95
CA TYR A 293 14.02 9.48 -5.56
C TYR A 293 13.90 10.78 -4.78
N GLU A 294 14.31 11.90 -5.35
CA GLU A 294 14.30 13.20 -4.67
C GLU A 294 12.89 13.78 -4.56
N ARG A 295 12.09 13.68 -5.63
CA ARG A 295 10.71 14.18 -5.65
C ARG A 295 9.73 13.29 -4.93
N LYS A 296 10.12 12.03 -4.64
CA LYS A 296 9.26 10.99 -4.03
C LYS A 296 8.00 10.73 -4.84
N ILE A 297 8.14 10.72 -6.17
CA ILE A 297 7.06 10.45 -7.12
C ILE A 297 7.30 9.08 -7.75
N VAL A 298 6.23 8.29 -7.85
CA VAL A 298 6.24 7.01 -8.54
C VAL A 298 5.40 7.09 -9.80
N TYR A 299 5.86 6.43 -10.86
CA TYR A 299 5.20 6.33 -12.16
C TYR A 299 5.04 4.85 -12.53
N ALA A 300 3.83 4.45 -12.86
CA ALA A 300 3.51 3.08 -13.28
C ALA A 300 2.57 3.12 -14.49
N ARG A 301 2.95 2.47 -15.57
CA ARG A 301 2.07 2.27 -16.72
C ARG A 301 1.17 1.06 -16.44
N LEU A 302 -0.13 1.29 -16.36
CA LEU A 302 -1.17 0.29 -16.13
C LEU A 302 -2.07 0.24 -17.37
N ASP A 303 -1.78 -0.67 -18.30
CA ASP A 303 -2.39 -0.75 -19.64
C ASP A 303 -2.32 0.62 -20.37
N ARG A 304 -3.47 1.29 -20.55
CA ARG A 304 -3.61 2.58 -21.24
C ARG A 304 -3.65 3.78 -20.29
N GLN A 305 -3.16 3.63 -19.07
CA GLN A 305 -3.09 4.70 -18.07
C GLN A 305 -1.68 4.81 -17.48
N LEU A 306 -1.23 6.05 -17.32
CA LEU A 306 -0.08 6.36 -16.48
C LEU A 306 -0.58 6.72 -15.09
N ARG A 307 -0.27 5.88 -14.11
CA ARG A 307 -0.50 6.17 -12.70
C ARG A 307 0.71 6.92 -12.13
N VAL A 308 0.45 8.12 -11.65
CA VAL A 308 1.43 8.93 -10.91
C VAL A 308 0.98 9.00 -9.47
N ALA A 309 1.83 8.64 -8.52
CA ALA A 309 1.48 8.73 -7.10
C ALA A 309 2.62 9.35 -6.29
N ALA A 310 2.25 10.23 -5.36
CA ALA A 310 3.23 10.96 -4.57
C ALA A 310 2.64 11.40 -3.23
N MET A 311 3.50 12.08 -2.46
CA MET A 311 3.18 12.86 -1.27
C MET A 311 2.68 12.04 -0.09
N VAL A 312 2.96 12.59 1.09
CA VAL A 312 2.50 12.07 2.37
C VAL A 312 2.06 13.25 3.23
N ASP A 313 0.77 13.30 3.54
CA ASP A 313 0.22 14.32 4.44
C ASP A 313 -0.23 13.65 5.75
N ILE A 314 0.32 14.11 6.87
CA ILE A 314 -0.07 13.69 8.22
C ILE A 314 -1.05 14.74 8.74
N VAL A 315 -2.33 14.59 8.37
CA VAL A 315 -3.37 15.60 8.60
C VAL A 315 -4.59 15.05 9.36
N GLY A 316 -4.46 13.83 9.92
CA GLY A 316 -5.56 13.12 10.57
C GLY A 316 -6.51 12.49 9.56
N PHE A 317 -7.78 12.33 9.95
CA PHE A 317 -8.82 11.69 9.14
C PHE A 317 -9.48 12.63 8.10
N ASP A 318 -8.74 13.63 7.64
CA ASP A 318 -9.19 14.53 6.58
C ASP A 318 -9.01 13.87 5.21
N ASP A 319 -10.09 13.37 4.62
CA ASP A 319 -10.13 12.67 3.32
C ASP A 319 -10.41 13.60 2.13
N SER A 320 -10.47 14.91 2.34
CA SER A 320 -10.65 15.89 1.28
C SER A 320 -9.51 15.84 0.26
N VAL A 321 -9.81 16.11 -1.00
CA VAL A 321 -8.81 16.21 -2.07
C VAL A 321 -8.23 17.63 -2.07
N ASP A 322 -6.92 17.77 -1.82
CA ASP A 322 -6.25 19.06 -1.87
C ASP A 322 -5.76 19.35 -3.30
N VAL A 323 -6.48 20.23 -4.00
CA VAL A 323 -6.24 20.59 -5.40
C VAL A 323 -4.82 21.14 -5.61
N ARG A 324 -4.28 21.94 -4.67
CA ARG A 324 -2.92 22.50 -4.78
C ARG A 324 -1.85 21.41 -4.77
N ARG A 325 -2.07 20.36 -3.98
CA ARG A 325 -1.17 19.20 -3.93
C ARG A 325 -1.18 18.44 -5.26
N LEU A 326 -2.37 18.25 -5.84
CA LEU A 326 -2.53 17.59 -7.14
C LEU A 326 -1.95 18.42 -8.29
N GLU A 327 -2.16 19.72 -8.30
CA GLU A 327 -1.56 20.63 -9.30
C GLU A 327 -0.02 20.60 -9.23
N SER A 328 0.55 20.65 -8.02
CA SER A 328 2.00 20.51 -7.83
C SER A 328 2.50 19.16 -8.35
N MET A 329 1.80 18.06 -8.04
CA MET A 329 2.17 16.73 -8.52
C MET A 329 2.06 16.63 -10.05
N ARG A 330 1.01 17.20 -10.65
CA ARG A 330 0.82 17.25 -12.11
C ARG A 330 1.95 18.00 -12.80
N ARG A 331 2.34 19.17 -12.27
CA ARG A 331 3.47 19.96 -12.78
C ARG A 331 4.76 19.14 -12.71
N LEU A 332 5.10 18.57 -11.54
CA LEU A 332 6.31 17.78 -11.36
C LEU A 332 6.34 16.53 -12.25
N ALA A 333 5.17 15.92 -12.52
CA ALA A 333 5.05 14.78 -13.43
C ALA A 333 5.34 15.20 -14.89
N ARG A 334 4.78 16.31 -15.34
CA ARG A 334 5.07 16.87 -16.67
C ARG A 334 6.54 17.25 -16.84
N ASP A 335 7.15 17.86 -15.81
CA ASP A 335 8.58 18.19 -15.84
C ASP A 335 9.49 16.95 -15.98
N THR A 336 9.03 15.79 -15.54
CA THR A 336 9.82 14.56 -15.59
C THR A 336 9.54 13.75 -16.85
N LEU A 337 8.28 13.67 -17.26
CA LEU A 337 7.77 12.85 -18.36
C LEU A 337 6.75 13.67 -19.17
N PRO A 338 7.19 14.68 -19.95
CA PRO A 338 6.28 15.63 -20.61
C PRO A 338 5.29 14.94 -21.57
N ASP A 339 5.77 13.95 -22.33
CA ASP A 339 5.03 13.30 -23.40
C ASP A 339 4.44 11.94 -23.00
N ALA A 340 4.42 11.58 -21.71
CA ALA A 340 4.06 10.23 -21.29
C ALA A 340 2.55 9.96 -21.28
N ALA A 341 1.72 10.97 -21.10
CA ALA A 341 0.28 10.81 -20.98
C ALA A 341 -0.45 12.18 -21.10
N ASP A 342 -1.77 12.14 -21.30
CA ASP A 342 -2.62 13.33 -21.24
C ASP A 342 -2.91 13.72 -19.79
N TYR A 343 -2.04 14.52 -19.20
CA TYR A 343 -2.20 15.00 -17.83
C TYR A 343 -3.37 15.96 -17.63
N GLY A 344 -3.93 16.53 -18.71
CA GLY A 344 -5.09 17.39 -18.68
C GLY A 344 -6.37 16.61 -18.39
N GLN A 345 -6.42 15.35 -18.82
CA GLN A 345 -7.54 14.43 -18.62
C GLN A 345 -7.31 13.45 -17.45
N ALA A 346 -6.32 13.72 -16.61
CA ALA A 346 -6.01 12.83 -15.48
C ALA A 346 -7.12 12.83 -14.43
N VAL A 347 -7.55 11.65 -14.04
CA VAL A 347 -8.44 11.43 -12.89
C VAL A 347 -7.64 11.59 -11.61
N GLU A 348 -8.09 12.47 -10.74
CA GLU A 348 -7.47 12.82 -9.47
C GLU A 348 -8.02 11.97 -8.32
N TRP A 349 -7.15 11.59 -7.40
CA TRP A 349 -7.54 10.81 -6.25
C TRP A 349 -6.65 11.10 -5.02
N ALA A 350 -7.24 10.93 -3.84
CA ALA A 350 -6.52 10.93 -2.57
C ALA A 350 -6.98 9.75 -1.70
N GLY A 351 -6.06 9.18 -0.91
CA GLY A 351 -6.40 8.05 -0.04
C GLY A 351 -5.52 7.96 1.21
N MET A 352 -6.06 7.29 2.22
CA MET A 352 -5.48 7.17 3.54
C MET A 352 -4.70 5.85 3.69
N ARG A 353 -3.36 5.93 3.65
CA ARG A 353 -2.50 4.77 3.93
C ARG A 353 -2.55 4.43 5.41
N PRO A 354 -2.93 3.21 5.80
CA PRO A 354 -3.00 2.80 7.22
C PRO A 354 -1.59 2.46 7.73
N ALA A 355 -0.87 3.43 8.27
CA ALA A 355 0.53 3.25 8.62
C ALA A 355 0.73 2.95 10.11
N THR A 356 1.54 1.93 10.41
CA THR A 356 2.16 1.77 11.73
C THR A 356 3.39 2.66 11.84
N PRO A 357 3.83 3.05 13.03
CA PRO A 357 5.06 3.84 13.20
C PRO A 357 6.32 3.15 12.66
N THR A 358 6.35 1.82 12.71
CA THR A 358 7.48 0.98 12.28
C THR A 358 7.47 0.68 10.78
N GLY A 359 6.33 0.89 10.10
CA GLY A 359 6.07 0.44 8.74
C GLY A 359 5.73 -1.04 8.61
N VAL A 360 5.98 -1.85 9.66
CA VAL A 360 5.66 -3.29 9.67
C VAL A 360 4.17 -3.48 9.98
N PRO A 361 3.40 -4.24 9.18
CA PRO A 361 2.02 -4.54 9.48
C PRO A 361 1.87 -5.43 10.71
N ILE A 362 0.70 -5.37 11.35
CA ILE A 362 0.33 -6.22 12.46
C ILE A 362 -0.50 -7.38 11.91
N ILE A 363 0.07 -8.59 11.97
CA ILE A 363 -0.53 -9.81 11.42
C ILE A 363 -0.54 -10.88 12.50
N GLY A 364 -1.69 -11.46 12.81
CA GLY A 364 -1.81 -12.59 13.74
C GLY A 364 -2.87 -12.44 14.81
N ALA A 365 -2.82 -13.35 15.79
CA ALA A 365 -3.74 -13.41 16.93
C ALA A 365 -3.58 -12.23 17.88
N THR A 366 -4.62 -11.98 18.67
CA THR A 366 -4.65 -10.97 19.73
C THR A 366 -4.78 -11.64 21.10
N ALA A 367 -4.95 -10.83 22.15
CA ALA A 367 -5.35 -11.32 23.46
C ALA A 367 -6.80 -11.87 23.48
N TYR A 368 -7.62 -11.52 22.50
CA TYR A 368 -8.94 -12.11 22.31
C TYR A 368 -8.83 -13.36 21.48
N ARG A 369 -9.23 -14.52 22.00
CA ARG A 369 -9.00 -15.86 21.42
C ARG A 369 -9.50 -16.04 20.00
N ASN A 370 -10.51 -15.29 19.60
CA ASN A 370 -11.13 -15.38 18.27
C ASN A 370 -10.97 -14.13 17.40
N LEU A 371 -10.13 -13.16 17.82
CA LEU A 371 -9.84 -11.96 17.05
C LEU A 371 -8.42 -11.98 16.49
N TRP A 372 -8.32 -11.83 15.19
CA TRP A 372 -7.09 -11.76 14.42
C TRP A 372 -6.94 -10.42 13.73
N LEU A 373 -5.72 -10.01 13.48
CA LEU A 373 -5.38 -8.75 12.84
C LEU A 373 -4.66 -8.98 11.52
N ASN A 374 -5.02 -8.18 10.52
CA ASN A 374 -4.24 -8.00 9.30
C ASN A 374 -4.31 -6.52 8.91
N VAL A 375 -3.54 -5.66 9.57
CA VAL A 375 -3.68 -4.20 9.54
C VAL A 375 -2.33 -3.48 9.48
N GLY A 376 -2.34 -2.20 9.10
CA GLY A 376 -1.18 -1.34 9.27
C GLY A 376 -0.13 -1.42 8.16
N HIS A 377 -0.49 -1.82 6.94
CA HIS A 377 0.41 -2.03 5.82
C HIS A 377 0.98 -0.74 5.19
N GLY A 378 0.48 0.43 5.57
CA GLY A 378 0.98 1.72 5.10
C GLY A 378 0.92 1.86 3.58
N ALA A 379 2.03 2.33 3.00
CA ALA A 379 2.17 2.49 1.54
C ALA A 379 2.39 1.15 0.80
N LEU A 380 2.72 0.08 1.52
CA LEU A 380 3.07 -1.23 0.96
C LEU A 380 1.87 -2.20 0.92
N GLY A 381 0.64 -1.70 1.16
CA GLY A 381 -0.54 -2.55 1.27
C GLY A 381 -0.72 -3.51 0.10
N PHE A 382 -0.60 -3.04 -1.13
CA PHE A 382 -0.74 -3.92 -2.30
C PHE A 382 0.44 -4.91 -2.41
N THR A 383 1.67 -4.44 -2.26
CA THR A 383 2.88 -5.28 -2.30
C THR A 383 2.82 -6.43 -1.27
N LEU A 384 2.28 -6.18 -0.08
CA LEU A 384 2.28 -7.14 1.02
C LEU A 384 0.99 -7.95 1.15
N ALA A 385 -0.06 -7.63 0.38
CA ALA A 385 -1.41 -8.18 0.55
C ALA A 385 -1.44 -9.70 0.51
N CYS A 386 -0.90 -10.32 -0.53
CA CYS A 386 -0.95 -11.77 -0.72
C CYS A 386 -0.14 -12.52 0.37
N GLY A 387 1.06 -12.01 0.70
CA GLY A 387 1.91 -12.61 1.74
C GLY A 387 1.32 -12.50 3.13
N SER A 388 0.76 -11.35 3.50
CA SER A 388 0.12 -11.15 4.80
C SER A 388 -1.15 -12.00 4.95
N ALA A 389 -1.95 -12.09 3.91
CA ALA A 389 -3.15 -12.91 3.87
C ALA A 389 -2.83 -14.40 4.02
N GLN A 390 -1.87 -14.92 3.24
CA GLN A 390 -1.45 -16.32 3.32
C GLN A 390 -0.84 -16.66 4.68
N ARG A 391 -0.04 -15.73 5.25
CA ARG A 391 0.53 -15.91 6.60
C ARG A 391 -0.57 -16.02 7.64
N LEU A 392 -1.56 -15.12 7.59
CA LEU A 392 -2.68 -15.13 8.53
C LEU A 392 -3.52 -16.41 8.38
N ALA A 393 -3.88 -16.78 7.15
CA ALA A 393 -4.69 -17.96 6.89
C ALA A 393 -4.06 -19.25 7.46
N ARG A 394 -2.73 -19.41 7.28
CA ARG A 394 -1.99 -20.53 7.88
C ARG A 394 -1.95 -20.53 9.41
N MET A 395 -2.01 -19.36 10.05
CA MET A 395 -2.07 -19.27 11.52
C MET A 395 -3.45 -19.59 12.06
N MET A 396 -4.50 -19.51 11.22
CA MET A 396 -5.89 -19.74 11.59
C MET A 396 -6.35 -21.17 11.31
N GLY A 397 -5.74 -21.87 10.36
CA GLY A 397 -5.96 -23.28 10.07
C GLY A 397 -5.21 -24.16 11.04
#